data_14e0bbb9ebd8375aa674a928965964ab
#
_entry.id   14e0bbb9ebd8375aa674a928965964ab
#
_cell.length_a   1.000
_cell.length_b   1.000
_cell.length_c   1.000
_cell.angle_alpha   90.00
_cell.angle_beta   90.00
_cell.angle_gamma   90.00
#
_symmetry.space_group_name_H-M   'P 1'
#
loop_
_entity.id
_entity.type
_entity.pdbx_description
1 polymer ?
#
loop_
_entity_poly.entity_id
_entity_poly.type
_entity_poly.pdbx_seq_one_letter_code
_entity_poly.pdbx_strand_id
1 'polypeptide(L)'
;MMQTKWMIAAGFAASRKCLMLALLVFGSAFAKAEPAESVSQAALSAQVESPSAYQVVETITVQLLTLIDDAKTYVDEDEERFFTELDILLRPFIDFRSFARAVMGRHASSKKMAALSDTESAKLNAQIDRFSEIFLSALIQTYGKGLLAFDGEEIEVVPPAANADKPQSKKVVVKQLIYGDRKTPYEVQYSMRIDSEGHWRLRNMVVESINLGKIYRNQFDNAFKVAEGDIDRVIDGWIVAGAPEAAAMKN
;
A
#
# COMPACT_ATOMS: atom_id res chain seq x y z
N MET A 1 22.20 28.03 16.99
CA MET A 1 23.44 28.07 16.18
C MET A 1 23.60 26.77 15.47
N MET A 2 23.47 26.83 14.16
CA MET A 2 23.84 25.98 13.04
C MET A 2 23.04 24.67 12.91
N GLN A 3 21.98 24.68 12.10
CA GLN A 3 21.93 24.50 10.63
C GLN A 3 22.85 23.40 10.10
N THR A 4 22.29 22.25 9.79
CA THR A 4 22.77 21.46 8.67
C THR A 4 21.57 21.07 7.80
N LYS A 5 21.46 21.78 6.71
CA LYS A 5 20.46 21.73 5.66
C LYS A 5 20.61 20.44 4.84
N TRP A 6 19.50 19.82 4.60
CA TRP A 6 19.06 19.05 3.46
C TRP A 6 19.77 19.34 2.13
N MET A 7 20.36 18.34 1.53
CA MET A 7 20.81 18.32 0.15
C MET A 7 20.34 17.03 -0.54
N ILE A 8 19.08 16.96 -0.89
CA ILE A 8 18.61 16.20 -2.07
C ILE A 8 17.37 16.93 -2.60
N ALA A 9 17.61 18.05 -3.25
CA ALA A 9 16.67 18.66 -4.18
C ALA A 9 17.43 19.70 -5.01
N ALA A 10 18.20 19.26 -5.97
CA ALA A 10 18.63 20.14 -7.04
C ALA A 10 19.21 19.29 -8.19
N GLY A 11 18.56 19.29 -9.31
CA GLY A 11 19.21 18.79 -10.51
C GLY A 11 18.29 18.43 -11.66
N PHE A 12 17.30 19.28 -11.98
CA PHE A 12 16.80 19.35 -13.36
C PHE A 12 16.25 20.75 -13.63
N ALA A 13 17.18 21.67 -13.86
CA ALA A 13 16.84 22.95 -14.48
C ALA A 13 17.77 23.19 -15.66
N ALA A 14 17.20 23.08 -16.84
CA ALA A 14 17.49 23.89 -18.02
C ALA A 14 18.91 23.93 -18.58
N SER A 15 19.08 23.38 -19.77
CA SER A 15 19.77 24.13 -20.82
C SER A 15 19.10 23.90 -22.18
N ARG A 16 18.22 24.86 -22.51
CA ARG A 16 17.85 25.20 -23.90
C ARG A 16 18.95 26.14 -24.38
N LYS A 17 19.71 25.71 -25.37
CA LYS A 17 20.33 26.53 -26.44
C LYS A 17 21.53 25.78 -27.00
N CYS A 18 21.40 25.18 -28.15
CA CYS A 18 22.24 25.53 -29.29
C CYS A 18 21.59 25.03 -30.58
N LEU A 19 21.23 25.99 -31.32
CA LEU A 19 20.59 26.02 -32.61
C LEU A 19 21.66 25.97 -33.69
N MET A 20 21.34 25.27 -34.79
CA MET A 20 21.68 25.55 -36.19
C MET A 20 23.07 25.34 -36.73
N LEU A 21 23.01 24.81 -37.89
CA LEU A 21 23.74 25.04 -39.17
C LEU A 21 24.79 23.98 -39.53
N ALA A 22 24.58 23.19 -40.52
CA ALA A 22 25.00 23.46 -41.87
C ALA A 22 24.57 22.34 -42.84
N LEU A 23 24.03 22.80 -43.93
CA LEU A 23 23.65 22.12 -45.16
C LEU A 23 24.86 21.66 -45.99
N LEU A 24 24.58 20.64 -46.87
CA LEU A 24 25.15 20.33 -48.18
C LEU A 24 26.49 19.60 -48.21
N VAL A 25 26.53 18.42 -48.81
CA VAL A 25 26.97 18.22 -50.22
C VAL A 25 26.61 16.82 -50.72
N PHE A 26 26.15 16.77 -51.95
CA PHE A 26 25.87 15.64 -52.84
C PHE A 26 27.01 14.65 -52.95
N GLY A 27 26.66 13.36 -53.04
CA GLY A 27 27.56 12.32 -53.48
C GLY A 27 26.80 11.01 -53.72
N SER A 28 26.34 10.85 -54.97
CA SER A 28 25.78 9.59 -55.47
C SER A 28 26.86 8.52 -55.55
N ALA A 29 26.65 7.40 -54.84
CA ALA A 29 27.35 6.15 -55.17
C ALA A 29 26.36 4.99 -54.99
N PHE A 30 26.02 4.37 -56.11
CA PHE A 30 25.36 3.07 -56.17
C PHE A 30 26.24 2.03 -55.50
N ALA A 31 25.79 1.43 -54.42
CA ALA A 31 26.34 0.21 -53.82
C ALA A 31 25.19 -0.73 -53.47
N LYS A 32 25.14 -1.78 -54.21
CA LYS A 32 24.69 -3.15 -54.04
C LYS A 32 23.97 -3.44 -52.69
N ALA A 33 22.69 -3.77 -52.77
CA ALA A 33 21.92 -4.29 -51.67
C ALA A 33 22.48 -5.65 -51.21
N GLU A 34 23.01 -5.70 -50.01
CA GLU A 34 23.12 -6.91 -49.21
C GLU A 34 21.83 -7.08 -48.39
N PRO A 35 21.35 -8.34 -48.17
CA PRO A 35 20.15 -8.58 -47.44
C PRO A 35 20.34 -8.16 -45.96
N ALA A 36 19.47 -7.28 -45.48
CA ALA A 36 19.40 -6.90 -44.09
C ALA A 36 19.24 -8.15 -43.23
N GLU A 37 20.24 -8.41 -42.40
CA GLU A 37 20.15 -9.33 -41.29
C GLU A 37 18.90 -8.97 -40.47
N SER A 38 18.08 -9.98 -40.26
CA SER A 38 16.93 -9.92 -39.35
C SER A 38 17.46 -9.55 -37.96
N VAL A 39 17.41 -8.28 -37.61
CA VAL A 39 17.58 -7.84 -36.22
C VAL A 39 16.50 -8.57 -35.42
N SER A 40 16.98 -9.50 -34.64
CA SER A 40 16.20 -10.40 -33.82
C SER A 40 15.20 -9.61 -33.02
N GLN A 41 13.93 -9.84 -33.26
CA GLN A 41 12.77 -9.32 -32.50
C GLN A 41 12.80 -9.76 -31.02
N ALA A 42 13.84 -10.50 -30.61
CA ALA A 42 14.07 -10.98 -29.25
C ALA A 42 14.59 -9.90 -28.27
N ALA A 43 14.97 -8.72 -28.75
CA ALA A 43 15.52 -7.66 -27.89
C ALA A 43 14.47 -6.63 -27.42
N LEU A 44 13.20 -6.75 -27.84
CA LEU A 44 12.15 -5.78 -27.50
C LEU A 44 11.14 -6.30 -26.45
N SER A 45 11.35 -7.49 -25.93
CA SER A 45 10.66 -7.93 -24.71
C SER A 45 11.54 -7.63 -23.49
N ALA A 46 11.81 -6.36 -23.23
CA ALA A 46 12.10 -5.94 -21.86
C ALA A 46 10.85 -6.34 -21.07
N GLN A 47 10.90 -7.47 -20.40
CA GLN A 47 9.90 -7.86 -19.42
C GLN A 47 9.85 -6.69 -18.45
N VAL A 48 8.73 -5.96 -18.46
CA VAL A 48 8.40 -5.05 -17.36
C VAL A 48 8.20 -5.98 -16.17
N GLU A 49 9.27 -6.21 -15.43
CA GLU A 49 9.25 -7.02 -14.24
C GLU A 49 8.25 -6.37 -13.29
N SER A 50 7.22 -7.12 -12.88
CA SER A 50 6.25 -6.62 -11.91
C SER A 50 6.99 -6.21 -10.64
N PRO A 51 6.66 -5.05 -10.03
CA PRO A 51 7.38 -4.55 -8.87
C PRO A 51 7.37 -5.59 -7.74
N SER A 52 8.48 -5.72 -7.04
CA SER A 52 8.58 -6.56 -5.84
C SER A 52 7.70 -6.00 -4.71
N ALA A 53 7.37 -6.81 -3.71
CA ALA A 53 6.63 -6.35 -2.54
C ALA A 53 7.33 -5.19 -1.82
N TYR A 54 8.66 -5.20 -1.79
CA TYR A 54 9.48 -4.13 -1.24
C TYR A 54 9.25 -2.82 -2.01
N GLN A 55 9.39 -2.85 -3.34
CA GLN A 55 9.17 -1.67 -4.18
C GLN A 55 7.74 -1.13 -4.09
N VAL A 56 6.74 -2.02 -3.93
CA VAL A 56 5.35 -1.60 -3.71
C VAL A 56 5.21 -0.85 -2.40
N VAL A 57 5.79 -1.35 -1.28
CA VAL A 57 5.75 -0.64 0.01
C VAL A 57 6.53 0.67 -0.05
N GLU A 58 7.69 0.70 -0.70
CA GLU A 58 8.48 1.91 -0.91
C GLU A 58 7.70 2.97 -1.70
N THR A 59 7.08 2.57 -2.81
CA THR A 59 6.27 3.46 -3.65
C THR A 59 5.09 4.04 -2.88
N ILE A 60 4.32 3.21 -2.17
CA ILE A 60 3.15 3.69 -1.42
C ILE A 60 3.58 4.59 -0.25
N THR A 61 4.74 4.35 0.36
CA THR A 61 5.29 5.21 1.40
C THR A 61 5.56 6.62 0.85
N VAL A 62 6.23 6.73 -0.29
CA VAL A 62 6.51 8.02 -0.93
C VAL A 62 5.21 8.75 -1.30
N GLN A 63 4.25 8.04 -1.91
CA GLN A 63 2.96 8.62 -2.28
C GLN A 63 2.16 9.08 -1.06
N LEU A 64 2.19 8.32 0.04
CA LEU A 64 1.52 8.68 1.28
C LEU A 64 2.13 9.93 1.91
N LEU A 65 3.46 10.04 1.93
CA LEU A 65 4.15 11.24 2.44
C LEU A 65 3.82 12.47 1.61
N THR A 66 3.79 12.33 0.28
CA THR A 66 3.37 13.42 -0.62
C THR A 66 1.93 13.84 -0.32
N LEU A 67 1.01 12.88 -0.17
CA LEU A 67 -0.39 13.17 0.17
C LEU A 67 -0.51 13.90 1.51
N ILE A 68 0.25 13.50 2.53
CA ILE A 68 0.25 14.15 3.85
C ILE A 68 0.74 15.60 3.74
N ASP A 69 1.82 15.84 2.99
CA ASP A 69 2.35 17.20 2.81
C ASP A 69 1.39 18.10 2.03
N ASP A 70 0.77 17.59 0.98
CA ASP A 70 -0.26 18.30 0.22
C ASP A 70 -1.49 18.60 1.10
N ALA A 71 -1.91 17.65 1.92
CA ALA A 71 -3.07 17.77 2.79
C ALA A 71 -2.92 18.89 3.83
N LYS A 72 -1.71 19.14 4.32
CA LYS A 72 -1.43 20.27 5.25
C LYS A 72 -1.85 21.63 4.70
N THR A 73 -1.99 21.77 3.39
CA THR A 73 -2.38 23.02 2.73
C THR A 73 -3.89 23.27 2.71
N TYR A 74 -4.72 22.23 2.89
CA TYR A 74 -6.17 22.33 2.73
C TYR A 74 -6.99 21.62 3.83
N VAL A 75 -6.39 20.78 4.66
CA VAL A 75 -7.11 19.90 5.58
C VAL A 75 -7.94 20.64 6.63
N ASP A 76 -7.53 21.83 7.02
CA ASP A 76 -8.27 22.66 7.96
C ASP A 76 -9.60 23.17 7.38
N GLU A 77 -9.70 23.29 6.04
CA GLU A 77 -10.88 23.73 5.32
C GLU A 77 -11.69 22.57 4.75
N ASP A 78 -11.02 21.46 4.38
CA ASP A 78 -11.62 20.31 3.70
C ASP A 78 -10.98 18.97 4.15
N GLU A 79 -11.28 18.55 5.38
CA GLU A 79 -10.81 17.26 5.93
C GLU A 79 -11.33 16.07 5.12
N GLU A 80 -12.56 16.15 4.57
CA GLU A 80 -13.20 15.07 3.81
C GLU A 80 -12.43 14.76 2.51
N ARG A 81 -11.87 15.77 1.88
CA ARG A 81 -10.99 15.62 0.72
C ARG A 81 -9.78 14.74 1.05
N PHE A 82 -9.12 14.98 2.18
CA PHE A 82 -7.97 14.18 2.59
C PHE A 82 -8.35 12.70 2.77
N PHE A 83 -9.46 12.40 3.43
CA PHE A 83 -9.90 11.00 3.60
C PHE A 83 -10.26 10.35 2.27
N THR A 84 -10.83 11.09 1.33
CA THR A 84 -11.14 10.61 -0.01
C THR A 84 -9.86 10.29 -0.79
N GLU A 85 -8.88 11.18 -0.78
CA GLU A 85 -7.59 11.00 -1.44
C GLU A 85 -6.80 9.83 -0.82
N LEU A 86 -6.87 9.67 0.51
CA LEU A 86 -6.26 8.55 1.24
C LEU A 86 -6.92 7.20 0.88
N ASP A 87 -8.24 7.15 0.73
CA ASP A 87 -8.95 5.96 0.27
C ASP A 87 -8.52 5.58 -1.15
N ILE A 88 -8.50 6.54 -2.08
CA ILE A 88 -8.05 6.32 -3.47
C ILE A 88 -6.63 5.78 -3.50
N LEU A 89 -5.73 6.33 -2.69
CA LEU A 89 -4.34 5.89 -2.60
C LEU A 89 -4.20 4.47 -2.06
N LEU A 90 -4.91 4.14 -0.97
CA LEU A 90 -4.73 2.88 -0.25
C LEU A 90 -5.51 1.71 -0.86
N ARG A 91 -6.63 1.98 -1.52
CA ARG A 91 -7.53 0.95 -2.07
C ARG A 91 -6.84 -0.02 -3.04
N PRO A 92 -5.99 0.41 -4.00
CA PRO A 92 -5.25 -0.53 -4.84
C PRO A 92 -4.13 -1.26 -4.11
N PHE A 93 -3.64 -0.76 -2.98
CA PHE A 93 -2.53 -1.35 -2.22
C PHE A 93 -2.99 -2.45 -1.26
N ILE A 94 -4.19 -2.33 -0.68
CA ILE A 94 -4.69 -3.23 0.37
C ILE A 94 -5.76 -4.16 -0.20
N ASP A 95 -5.65 -5.47 0.06
CA ASP A 95 -6.73 -6.42 -0.17
C ASP A 95 -7.72 -6.38 0.99
N PHE A 96 -8.58 -5.35 0.97
CA PHE A 96 -9.56 -5.12 2.05
C PHE A 96 -10.52 -6.29 2.23
N ARG A 97 -10.95 -6.94 1.14
CA ARG A 97 -11.85 -8.09 1.22
C ARG A 97 -11.21 -9.27 1.96
N SER A 98 -9.95 -9.56 1.67
CA SER A 98 -9.24 -10.61 2.38
C SER A 98 -8.90 -10.20 3.81
N PHE A 99 -8.61 -8.92 4.05
CA PHE A 99 -8.38 -8.41 5.40
C PHE A 99 -9.67 -8.52 6.23
N ALA A 100 -10.79 -8.04 5.71
CA ALA A 100 -12.10 -8.16 6.34
C ALA A 100 -12.47 -9.63 6.65
N ARG A 101 -12.26 -10.54 5.70
CA ARG A 101 -12.44 -11.98 5.94
C ARG A 101 -11.53 -12.51 7.07
N ALA A 102 -10.30 -12.03 7.15
CA ALA A 102 -9.39 -12.42 8.22
C ALA A 102 -9.84 -11.87 9.59
N VAL A 103 -10.44 -10.68 9.61
CA VAL A 103 -11.07 -10.09 10.80
C VAL A 103 -12.33 -10.85 11.20
N MET A 104 -13.22 -11.16 10.28
CA MET A 104 -14.41 -11.99 10.53
C MET A 104 -14.02 -13.42 11.00
N GLY A 105 -12.80 -13.87 10.72
CA GLY A 105 -12.20 -15.09 11.24
C GLY A 105 -13.00 -16.36 10.89
N ARG A 106 -13.40 -17.12 11.94
CA ARG A 106 -14.17 -18.35 11.76
C ARG A 106 -15.53 -18.14 11.10
N HIS A 107 -16.11 -16.94 11.21
CA HIS A 107 -17.45 -16.61 10.69
C HIS A 107 -17.45 -16.45 9.17
N ALA A 108 -16.28 -16.15 8.54
CA ALA A 108 -16.08 -16.04 7.09
C ALA A 108 -14.98 -16.99 6.56
N SER A 109 -14.65 -18.05 7.30
CA SER A 109 -13.61 -18.99 6.92
C SER A 109 -14.00 -19.81 5.68
N SER A 110 -12.99 -20.33 4.95
CA SER A 110 -13.24 -21.23 3.81
C SER A 110 -14.00 -22.50 4.23
N LYS A 111 -13.74 -23.01 5.46
CA LYS A 111 -14.49 -24.13 6.01
C LYS A 111 -15.97 -23.78 6.23
N LYS A 112 -16.26 -22.57 6.75
CA LYS A 112 -17.64 -22.10 6.90
C LYS A 112 -18.33 -21.98 5.54
N MET A 113 -17.68 -21.33 4.57
CA MET A 113 -18.21 -21.15 3.20
C MET A 113 -18.54 -22.48 2.53
N ALA A 114 -17.65 -23.47 2.64
CA ALA A 114 -17.85 -24.81 2.03
C ALA A 114 -18.99 -25.63 2.66
N ALA A 115 -19.47 -25.23 3.84
CA ALA A 115 -20.56 -25.92 4.55
C ALA A 115 -21.92 -25.25 4.34
N LEU A 116 -22.00 -24.14 3.58
CA LEU A 116 -23.22 -23.39 3.31
C LEU A 116 -23.83 -23.81 1.96
N SER A 117 -25.16 -23.65 1.85
CA SER A 117 -25.84 -23.68 0.57
C SER A 117 -25.43 -22.49 -0.30
N ASP A 118 -25.75 -22.54 -1.61
CA ASP A 118 -25.43 -21.45 -2.54
C ASP A 118 -26.05 -20.11 -2.11
N THR A 119 -27.29 -20.13 -1.63
CA THR A 119 -27.98 -18.94 -1.14
C THR A 119 -27.32 -18.35 0.12
N GLU A 120 -26.96 -19.19 1.08
CA GLU A 120 -26.27 -18.76 2.30
C GLU A 120 -24.84 -18.27 1.99
N SER A 121 -24.15 -18.92 1.06
CA SER A 121 -22.83 -18.49 0.59
C SER A 121 -22.90 -17.14 -0.11
N ALA A 122 -23.92 -16.89 -0.94
CA ALA A 122 -24.15 -15.60 -1.56
C ALA A 122 -24.41 -14.50 -0.52
N LYS A 123 -25.25 -14.80 0.49
CA LYS A 123 -25.50 -13.87 1.63
C LYS A 123 -24.19 -13.56 2.38
N LEU A 124 -23.41 -14.57 2.73
CA LEU A 124 -22.16 -14.36 3.46
C LEU A 124 -21.13 -13.58 2.63
N ASN A 125 -21.07 -13.81 1.31
CA ASN A 125 -20.22 -13.01 0.43
C ASN A 125 -20.64 -11.54 0.42
N ALA A 126 -21.94 -11.24 0.31
CA ALA A 126 -22.44 -9.87 0.39
C ALA A 126 -22.14 -9.21 1.75
N GLN A 127 -22.21 -9.96 2.85
CA GLN A 127 -21.82 -9.49 4.17
C GLN A 127 -20.31 -9.19 4.26
N ILE A 128 -19.46 -10.04 3.65
CA ILE A 128 -18.02 -9.80 3.60
C ILE A 128 -17.73 -8.51 2.82
N ASP A 129 -18.36 -8.33 1.66
CA ASP A 129 -18.15 -7.16 0.81
C ASP A 129 -18.61 -5.88 1.52
N ARG A 130 -19.78 -5.89 2.14
CA ARG A 130 -20.29 -4.77 2.95
C ARG A 130 -19.39 -4.46 4.15
N PHE A 131 -18.94 -5.48 4.87
CA PHE A 131 -18.01 -5.31 5.98
C PHE A 131 -16.68 -4.74 5.52
N SER A 132 -16.18 -5.14 4.34
CA SER A 132 -14.93 -4.63 3.77
C SER A 132 -14.96 -3.13 3.58
N GLU A 133 -16.06 -2.57 3.04
CA GLU A 133 -16.22 -1.13 2.82
C GLU A 133 -16.33 -0.36 4.14
N ILE A 134 -17.15 -0.84 5.07
CA ILE A 134 -17.32 -0.20 6.39
C ILE A 134 -16.01 -0.24 7.18
N PHE A 135 -15.31 -1.37 7.14
CA PHE A 135 -14.04 -1.54 7.85
C PHE A 135 -12.94 -0.65 7.26
N LEU A 136 -12.85 -0.54 5.93
CA LEU A 136 -11.94 0.38 5.25
C LEU A 136 -12.19 1.83 5.67
N SER A 137 -13.44 2.29 5.53
CA SER A 137 -13.80 3.66 5.88
C SER A 137 -13.47 3.97 7.35
N ALA A 138 -13.79 3.05 8.25
CA ALA A 138 -13.51 3.19 9.67
C ALA A 138 -11.99 3.22 9.97
N LEU A 139 -11.17 2.43 9.26
CA LEU A 139 -9.72 2.47 9.39
C LEU A 139 -9.15 3.81 8.90
N ILE A 140 -9.59 4.27 7.73
CA ILE A 140 -9.14 5.53 7.14
C ILE A 140 -9.46 6.69 8.08
N GLN A 141 -10.68 6.78 8.59
CA GLN A 141 -11.08 7.84 9.52
C GLN A 141 -10.31 7.79 10.84
N THR A 142 -10.08 6.57 11.36
CA THR A 142 -9.41 6.39 12.65
C THR A 142 -7.92 6.72 12.58
N TYR A 143 -7.23 6.25 11.53
CA TYR A 143 -5.77 6.39 11.41
C TYR A 143 -5.35 7.59 10.57
N GLY A 144 -6.19 8.06 9.64
CA GLY A 144 -5.88 9.19 8.76
C GLY A 144 -5.55 10.46 9.55
N LYS A 145 -6.30 10.75 10.61
CA LYS A 145 -5.98 11.90 11.50
C LYS A 145 -4.59 11.78 12.13
N GLY A 146 -4.17 10.57 12.48
CA GLY A 146 -2.84 10.33 12.99
C GLY A 146 -1.74 10.54 11.95
N LEU A 147 -2.02 10.29 10.67
CA LEU A 147 -1.07 10.53 9.59
C LEU A 147 -0.81 12.03 9.38
N LEU A 148 -1.81 12.89 9.58
CA LEU A 148 -1.64 14.35 9.50
C LEU A 148 -0.70 14.92 10.57
N ALA A 149 -0.50 14.19 11.67
CA ALA A 149 0.45 14.57 12.71
C ALA A 149 1.91 14.19 12.37
N PHE A 150 2.13 13.54 11.22
CA PHE A 150 3.47 13.21 10.74
C PHE A 150 4.22 14.49 10.37
N ASP A 151 5.42 14.69 10.95
CA ASP A 151 6.23 15.92 10.82
C ASP A 151 7.63 15.67 10.26
N GLY A 152 7.72 14.75 9.29
CA GLY A 152 8.95 14.51 8.54
C GLY A 152 9.96 13.59 9.24
N GLU A 153 9.48 12.68 10.06
CA GLU A 153 10.29 11.58 10.59
C GLU A 153 10.94 10.79 9.45
N GLU A 154 12.16 10.34 9.64
CA GLU A 154 12.85 9.51 8.66
C GLU A 154 12.17 8.13 8.60
N ILE A 155 11.84 7.69 7.38
CA ILE A 155 11.25 6.37 7.13
C ILE A 155 12.18 5.56 6.24
N GLU A 156 12.52 4.34 6.69
CA GLU A 156 13.31 3.38 5.95
C GLU A 156 12.46 2.14 5.67
N VAL A 157 12.28 1.78 4.39
CA VAL A 157 11.78 0.46 4.00
C VAL A 157 12.99 -0.46 3.93
N VAL A 158 13.05 -1.46 4.82
CA VAL A 158 14.22 -2.34 4.93
C VAL A 158 14.33 -3.24 3.73
N PRO A 159 15.42 -3.17 2.94
CA PRO A 159 15.62 -4.03 1.79
C PRO A 159 15.58 -5.52 2.18
N PRO A 160 15.08 -6.39 1.29
CA PRO A 160 15.16 -7.84 1.53
C PRO A 160 16.61 -8.28 1.63
N ALA A 161 16.91 -9.26 2.49
CA ALA A 161 18.24 -9.86 2.54
C ALA A 161 18.59 -10.43 1.15
N ALA A 162 19.87 -10.34 0.75
CA ALA A 162 20.38 -10.68 -0.59
C ALA A 162 19.99 -12.10 -1.10
N ASN A 163 19.47 -12.97 -0.25
CA ASN A 163 18.99 -14.32 -0.59
C ASN A 163 17.48 -14.50 -0.33
N ALA A 164 16.74 -13.44 0.01
CA ALA A 164 15.32 -13.52 0.36
C ALA A 164 14.40 -13.47 -0.88
N ASP A 165 14.90 -12.98 -2.00
CA ASP A 165 14.19 -12.97 -3.28
C ASP A 165 14.29 -14.32 -3.99
N LYS A 166 13.79 -15.36 -3.35
CA LYS A 166 13.38 -16.52 -4.13
C LYS A 166 12.08 -16.16 -4.83
N PRO A 167 12.03 -16.14 -6.18
CA PRO A 167 10.86 -15.71 -6.96
C PRO A 167 9.60 -16.55 -6.75
N GLN A 168 9.57 -17.45 -5.79
CA GLN A 168 8.53 -18.45 -5.61
C GLN A 168 7.61 -18.23 -4.40
N SER A 169 7.89 -17.28 -3.52
CA SER A 169 7.00 -17.05 -2.39
C SER A 169 5.91 -16.05 -2.77
N LYS A 170 4.66 -16.53 -2.88
CA LYS A 170 3.48 -15.68 -3.04
C LYS A 170 3.13 -14.88 -1.79
N LYS A 171 3.96 -14.95 -0.75
CA LYS A 171 3.79 -14.27 0.54
C LYS A 171 5.15 -13.81 1.04
N VAL A 172 5.25 -12.55 1.41
CA VAL A 172 6.45 -11.97 2.01
C VAL A 172 6.06 -11.02 3.15
N VAL A 173 7.00 -10.73 4.03
CA VAL A 173 6.88 -9.67 5.03
C VAL A 173 7.89 -8.60 4.67
N VAL A 174 7.41 -7.39 4.44
CA VAL A 174 8.23 -6.20 4.26
C VAL A 174 8.27 -5.46 5.58
N LYS A 175 9.48 -5.07 6.01
CA LYS A 175 9.70 -4.31 7.23
C LYS A 175 9.94 -2.83 6.88
N GLN A 176 9.39 -1.95 7.70
CA GLN A 176 9.62 -0.52 7.65
C GLN A 176 10.02 -0.03 9.04
N LEU A 177 10.96 0.88 9.09
CA LEU A 177 11.41 1.56 10.29
C LEU A 177 11.05 3.03 10.20
N ILE A 178 10.49 3.57 11.28
CA ILE A 178 10.12 4.98 11.40
C ILE A 178 10.91 5.56 12.55
N TYR A 179 11.82 6.49 12.26
CA TYR A 179 12.71 7.12 13.20
C TYR A 179 12.06 8.40 13.73
N GLY A 180 11.73 8.40 15.02
CA GLY A 180 11.16 9.54 15.72
C GLY A 180 12.06 9.95 16.91
N ASP A 181 11.48 10.59 17.92
CA ASP A 181 12.21 11.13 19.09
C ASP A 181 12.84 10.07 19.99
N ARG A 182 12.44 8.82 19.88
CA ARG A 182 12.99 7.73 20.69
C ARG A 182 14.27 7.16 20.08
N LYS A 183 15.12 6.53 20.95
CA LYS A 183 16.42 5.95 20.54
C LYS A 183 16.31 4.80 19.55
N THR A 184 15.21 4.07 19.55
CA THR A 184 14.95 2.95 18.64
C THR A 184 13.80 3.31 17.70
N PRO A 185 13.90 3.00 16.39
CA PRO A 185 12.81 3.28 15.45
C PRO A 185 11.57 2.45 15.80
N TYR A 186 10.39 2.92 15.39
CA TYR A 186 9.17 2.12 15.35
C TYR A 186 9.25 1.12 14.23
N GLU A 187 8.91 -0.14 14.51
CA GLU A 187 8.90 -1.19 13.50
C GLU A 187 7.49 -1.47 13.01
N VAL A 188 7.32 -1.42 11.68
CA VAL A 188 6.10 -1.83 11.01
C VAL A 188 6.41 -3.01 10.08
N GLN A 189 5.60 -4.07 10.16
CA GLN A 189 5.71 -5.23 9.29
C GLN A 189 4.45 -5.35 8.44
N TYR A 190 4.63 -5.37 7.12
CA TYR A 190 3.58 -5.52 6.12
C TYR A 190 3.56 -6.95 5.61
N SER A 191 2.49 -7.71 5.93
CA SER A 191 2.28 -9.04 5.36
C SER A 191 1.70 -8.91 3.96
N MET A 192 2.53 -9.07 2.94
CA MET A 192 2.18 -8.92 1.53
C MET A 192 1.87 -10.25 0.88
N ARG A 193 0.96 -10.27 -0.08
CA ARG A 193 0.63 -11.43 -0.90
C ARG A 193 0.32 -11.02 -2.33
N ILE A 194 0.74 -11.85 -3.30
CA ILE A 194 0.33 -11.70 -4.71
C ILE A 194 -1.14 -12.11 -4.85
N ASP A 195 -1.93 -11.25 -5.49
CA ASP A 195 -3.32 -11.54 -5.88
C ASP A 195 -3.40 -12.40 -7.15
N SER A 196 -4.61 -12.63 -7.67
CA SER A 196 -4.84 -13.40 -8.90
C SER A 196 -4.34 -12.71 -10.16
N GLU A 197 -4.15 -11.40 -10.11
CA GLU A 197 -3.68 -10.56 -11.23
C GLU A 197 -2.15 -10.38 -11.23
N GLY A 198 -1.47 -10.90 -10.20
CA GLY A 198 -0.02 -10.80 -10.06
C GLY A 198 0.46 -9.57 -9.29
N HIS A 199 -0.44 -8.82 -8.66
CA HIS A 199 -0.10 -7.64 -7.89
C HIS A 199 0.13 -7.96 -6.41
N TRP A 200 1.14 -7.34 -5.82
CA TRP A 200 1.36 -7.40 -4.38
C TRP A 200 0.32 -6.57 -3.63
N ARG A 201 -0.38 -7.21 -2.68
CA ARG A 201 -1.41 -6.60 -1.84
C ARG A 201 -1.12 -6.82 -0.37
N LEU A 202 -1.36 -5.79 0.43
CA LEU A 202 -1.30 -5.89 1.90
C LEU A 202 -2.46 -6.74 2.40
N ARG A 203 -2.14 -7.69 3.31
CA ARG A 203 -3.11 -8.60 3.95
C ARG A 203 -3.20 -8.43 5.46
N ASN A 204 -2.13 -7.95 6.07
CA ASN A 204 -2.07 -7.71 7.51
C ASN A 204 -0.89 -6.79 7.83
N MET A 205 -0.99 -6.08 8.94
CA MET A 205 0.04 -5.21 9.45
C MET A 205 0.30 -5.50 10.92
N VAL A 206 1.58 -5.47 11.30
CA VAL A 206 2.05 -5.56 12.70
C VAL A 206 2.82 -4.29 12.99
N VAL A 207 2.45 -3.57 14.02
CA VAL A 207 3.11 -2.35 14.48
C VAL A 207 3.64 -2.61 15.89
N GLU A 208 4.94 -2.51 16.11
CA GLU A 208 5.56 -2.71 17.44
C GLU A 208 5.08 -4.02 18.11
N SER A 209 5.08 -5.13 17.39
CA SER A 209 4.57 -6.43 17.86
C SER A 209 3.03 -6.51 18.01
N ILE A 210 2.29 -5.45 17.77
CA ILE A 210 0.84 -5.40 17.82
C ILE A 210 0.27 -5.82 16.46
N ASN A 211 -0.35 -6.99 16.39
CA ASN A 211 -0.96 -7.52 15.17
C ASN A 211 -2.38 -6.98 14.99
N LEU A 212 -2.57 -6.04 14.05
CA LEU A 212 -3.86 -5.37 13.84
C LEU A 212 -4.95 -6.36 13.42
N GLY A 213 -4.65 -7.29 12.54
CA GLY A 213 -5.63 -8.32 12.13
C GLY A 213 -6.09 -9.18 13.30
N LYS A 214 -5.23 -9.45 14.29
CA LYS A 214 -5.60 -10.19 15.51
C LYS A 214 -6.48 -9.34 16.44
N ILE A 215 -6.16 -8.06 16.61
CA ILE A 215 -6.97 -7.14 17.43
C ILE A 215 -8.38 -7.06 16.87
N TYR A 216 -8.54 -6.74 15.60
CA TYR A 216 -9.85 -6.60 14.97
C TYR A 216 -10.63 -7.91 14.91
N ARG A 217 -9.95 -9.06 14.77
CA ARG A 217 -10.61 -10.37 14.87
C ARG A 217 -11.22 -10.59 16.26
N ASN A 218 -10.48 -10.27 17.31
CA ASN A 218 -11.00 -10.38 18.67
C ASN A 218 -12.18 -9.43 18.89
N GLN A 219 -12.10 -8.21 18.34
CA GLN A 219 -13.20 -7.25 18.38
C GLN A 219 -14.44 -7.78 17.67
N PHE A 220 -14.27 -8.35 16.44
CA PHE A 220 -15.37 -8.95 15.69
C PHE A 220 -16.00 -10.12 16.44
N ASP A 221 -15.18 -11.03 16.98
CA ASP A 221 -15.68 -12.16 17.77
C ASP A 221 -16.48 -11.71 19.01
N ASN A 222 -16.07 -10.62 19.66
CA ASN A 222 -16.79 -10.05 20.79
C ASN A 222 -18.11 -9.39 20.35
N ALA A 223 -18.08 -8.57 19.30
CA ALA A 223 -19.27 -7.95 18.74
C ALA A 223 -20.29 -9.00 18.26
N PHE A 224 -19.81 -10.11 17.64
CA PHE A 224 -20.65 -11.21 17.21
C PHE A 224 -21.37 -11.90 18.39
N LYS A 225 -20.72 -12.06 19.55
CA LYS A 225 -21.36 -12.59 20.76
C LYS A 225 -22.43 -11.64 21.28
N VAL A 226 -22.14 -10.33 21.34
CA VAL A 226 -23.08 -9.30 21.79
C VAL A 226 -24.28 -9.20 20.83
N ALA A 227 -24.06 -9.36 19.54
CA ALA A 227 -25.10 -9.38 18.52
C ALA A 227 -25.86 -10.72 18.42
N GLU A 228 -25.66 -11.66 19.38
CA GLU A 228 -26.32 -12.97 19.43
C GLU A 228 -26.13 -13.81 18.15
N GLY A 229 -25.00 -13.62 17.47
CA GLY A 229 -24.65 -14.37 16.26
C GLY A 229 -25.11 -13.71 14.96
N ASP A 230 -25.70 -12.53 15.00
CA ASP A 230 -26.14 -11.79 13.83
C ASP A 230 -25.00 -10.96 13.22
N ILE A 231 -24.51 -11.41 12.05
CA ILE A 231 -23.42 -10.72 11.33
C ILE A 231 -23.87 -9.34 10.84
N ASP A 232 -25.12 -9.19 10.39
CA ASP A 232 -25.61 -7.91 9.88
C ASP A 232 -25.63 -6.86 11.00
N ARG A 233 -26.07 -7.23 12.21
CA ARG A 233 -26.00 -6.35 13.39
C ARG A 233 -24.56 -5.98 13.77
N VAL A 234 -23.61 -6.90 13.64
CA VAL A 234 -22.19 -6.60 13.86
C VAL A 234 -21.69 -5.57 12.86
N ILE A 235 -22.03 -5.73 11.58
CA ILE A 235 -21.61 -4.84 10.51
C ILE A 235 -22.21 -3.44 10.69
N ASP A 236 -23.51 -3.36 10.99
CA ASP A 236 -24.22 -2.09 11.20
C ASP A 236 -23.70 -1.29 12.39
N GLY A 237 -23.29 -1.98 13.45
CA GLY A 237 -22.73 -1.38 14.65
C GLY A 237 -21.21 -1.31 14.68
N TRP A 238 -20.52 -1.57 13.54
CA TRP A 238 -19.07 -1.63 13.54
C TRP A 238 -18.44 -0.27 13.77
N ILE A 239 -17.69 -0.16 14.85
CA ILE A 239 -16.85 0.98 15.17
C ILE A 239 -15.44 0.43 15.31
N VAL A 240 -14.45 1.02 14.63
CA VAL A 240 -13.05 0.71 14.89
C VAL A 240 -12.75 1.22 16.31
N ALA A 241 -12.72 0.30 17.27
CA ALA A 241 -12.33 0.63 18.63
C ALA A 241 -10.90 1.11 18.62
N GLY A 242 -10.70 2.29 19.18
CA GLY A 242 -9.50 3.10 19.27
C GLY A 242 -8.24 2.50 18.67
N ALA A 243 -7.68 3.20 17.67
CA ALA A 243 -6.26 3.13 17.46
C ALA A 243 -5.59 3.13 18.85
N PRO A 244 -4.54 2.35 19.10
CA PRO A 244 -3.66 2.66 20.22
C PRO A 244 -3.38 4.15 20.08
N GLU A 245 -3.87 4.92 21.06
CA GLU A 245 -3.78 6.38 21.01
C GLU A 245 -2.40 6.76 20.52
N ALA A 246 -2.31 7.69 19.56
CA ALA A 246 -1.06 8.35 19.21
C ALA A 246 -0.35 8.97 20.44
N ALA A 247 -0.98 8.93 21.61
CA ALA A 247 -0.44 9.20 22.93
C ALA A 247 0.72 8.27 23.33
N ALA A 248 0.87 7.08 22.74
CA ALA A 248 2.05 6.25 22.95
C ALA A 248 3.29 6.78 22.20
N MET A 249 3.11 7.72 21.28
CA MET A 249 4.21 8.40 20.57
C MET A 249 4.71 9.67 21.29
N LYS A 250 4.16 10.02 22.46
CA LYS A 250 4.52 11.24 23.24
C LYS A 250 5.07 10.99 24.64
N ASN A 251 5.60 9.80 24.92
CA ASN A 251 6.35 9.55 26.17
C ASN A 251 7.71 8.95 25.91
#